data_ac75eb290a16b6bc66ddbdee88ffbc26
#
_entry.id   ac75eb290a16b6bc66ddbdee88ffbc26
#
_cell.length_a   1.000
_cell.length_b   1.000
_cell.length_c   1.000
_cell.angle_alpha   90.00
_cell.angle_beta   90.00
_cell.angle_gamma   90.00
#
_symmetry.space_group_name_H-M   'P 1'
#
loop_
_entity.id
_entity.type
_entity.pdbx_description
1 polymer ?
#
loop_
_entity_poly.entity_id
_entity_poly.type
_entity_poly.pdbx_seq_one_letter_code
_entity_poly.pdbx_strand_id
1 'polypeptide(L)'
;MVCLTRVANSNHSLHRREVFNPMKDIYIADLANFDEGKLFDGFFLVLVKQQRTTKTNKPYLNLILADKTGQLEGRVWEPSDPRIAKDFDRGDIVKARGSASRFDDRIQMKIDQLRLAQPNEVDKADMLPSTTYDVATLWRQLLGFVDSLANADLKLLLATMLADPALAEAYREAPAAKQLHHAWLGGLLEHVVSLCTLADRVAPHYPLLDRDLLMTGVILHDIGKVRELSWEVGFEYTIEGMLLGHIQIGAALAERTIDSLPNFPPKLKTLVLHMILSHHGKLEFGSPKLPMIPEALALSFLDDLDAKMQAIQVEFDKCIREGKPADEMTGKVWALDQRQLLNTKRWLGEP
;
A
#
# COMPACT_ATOMS: atom_id res chain seq x y z
N MET A 1 63.18 22.51 29.44
CA MET A 1 63.34 21.22 28.75
C MET A 1 62.00 20.49 28.83
N VAL A 2 61.14 20.76 27.86
CA VAL A 2 59.76 20.25 27.83
C VAL A 2 59.66 19.23 26.67
N CYS A 3 59.35 17.99 27.06
CA CYS A 3 59.23 16.87 26.13
C CYS A 3 57.83 16.87 25.58
N LEU A 4 57.64 17.07 24.25
CA LEU A 4 56.43 16.99 23.52
C LEU A 4 56.25 15.54 23.01
N THR A 5 55.31 14.80 23.60
CA THR A 5 54.84 13.50 23.10
C THR A 5 53.79 13.74 21.99
N ARG A 6 54.11 13.25 20.80
CA ARG A 6 53.20 13.18 19.66
C ARG A 6 52.11 12.14 19.91
N VAL A 7 50.86 12.57 19.86
CA VAL A 7 49.69 11.69 19.76
C VAL A 7 49.51 11.32 18.30
N ALA A 8 49.53 10.05 17.98
CA ALA A 8 49.27 9.51 16.65
C ALA A 8 47.78 9.56 16.37
N ASN A 9 47.38 10.32 15.34
CA ASN A 9 46.03 10.29 14.76
C ASN A 9 45.84 8.99 13.99
N SER A 10 45.06 8.07 14.51
CA SER A 10 44.53 6.93 13.76
C SER A 10 43.38 7.39 12.87
N ASN A 11 43.68 7.56 11.59
CA ASN A 11 42.64 7.72 10.57
C ASN A 11 41.81 6.45 10.45
N HIS A 12 40.65 6.42 11.06
CA HIS A 12 39.59 5.47 10.69
C HIS A 12 38.97 5.96 9.38
N SER A 13 39.40 5.38 8.28
CA SER A 13 38.70 5.46 7.01
C SER A 13 37.34 4.78 7.16
N LEU A 14 36.31 5.58 7.36
CA LEU A 14 34.93 5.16 7.17
C LEU A 14 34.77 4.77 5.70
N HIS A 15 34.78 3.48 5.41
CA HIS A 15 34.30 2.95 4.16
C HIS A 15 32.86 3.38 4.01
N ARG A 16 32.58 4.41 3.20
CA ARG A 16 31.27 4.63 2.63
C ARG A 16 30.93 3.35 1.89
N ARG A 17 29.97 2.58 2.43
CA ARG A 17 29.24 1.59 1.65
C ARG A 17 28.62 2.39 0.52
N GLU A 18 29.07 2.17 -0.71
CA GLU A 18 28.34 2.58 -1.89
C GLU A 18 26.95 1.95 -1.76
N VAL A 19 25.93 2.76 -1.56
CA VAL A 19 24.54 2.35 -1.64
C VAL A 19 24.33 2.07 -3.12
N PHE A 20 24.46 0.81 -3.50
CA PHE A 20 24.03 0.32 -4.80
C PHE A 20 22.52 0.59 -4.86
N ASN A 21 22.12 1.57 -5.63
CA ASN A 21 20.71 1.86 -5.87
C ASN A 21 20.33 1.06 -7.12
N PRO A 22 19.70 -0.13 -6.97
CA PRO A 22 19.27 -0.93 -8.11
C PRO A 22 18.12 -0.19 -8.77
N MET A 23 18.38 0.49 -9.89
CA MET A 23 17.33 1.16 -10.66
C MET A 23 16.79 0.21 -11.70
N LYS A 24 15.49 -0.02 -11.65
CA LYS A 24 14.73 -0.60 -12.75
C LYS A 24 14.60 0.45 -13.85
N ASP A 25 15.13 0.15 -15.05
CA ASP A 25 15.22 1.12 -16.15
C ASP A 25 13.94 1.16 -17.01
N ILE A 26 13.15 0.09 -17.06
CA ILE A 26 11.94 -0.03 -17.89
C ILE A 26 10.77 -0.49 -17.03
N TYR A 27 9.70 0.28 -17.06
CA TYR A 27 8.43 -0.05 -16.41
C TYR A 27 7.38 -0.49 -17.43
N ILE A 28 6.36 -1.23 -16.96
CA ILE A 28 5.27 -1.72 -17.83
C ILE A 28 4.54 -0.55 -18.49
N ALA A 29 4.36 0.58 -17.81
CA ALA A 29 3.75 1.78 -18.40
C ALA A 29 4.53 2.31 -19.62
N ASP A 30 5.85 2.16 -19.65
CA ASP A 30 6.68 2.64 -20.77
C ASP A 30 6.41 1.86 -22.04
N LEU A 31 5.96 0.61 -21.90
CA LEU A 31 5.72 -0.30 -23.03
C LEU A 31 4.58 0.18 -23.94
N ALA A 32 3.69 1.04 -23.45
CA ALA A 32 2.63 1.64 -24.27
C ALA A 32 3.18 2.34 -25.53
N ASN A 33 4.41 2.87 -25.44
CA ASN A 33 5.11 3.60 -26.49
C ASN A 33 6.05 2.71 -27.32
N PHE A 34 6.04 1.38 -27.12
CA PHE A 34 6.93 0.49 -27.84
C PHE A 34 6.30 -0.01 -29.14
N ASP A 35 7.09 0.05 -30.20
CA ASP A 35 6.73 -0.56 -31.48
C ASP A 35 6.70 -2.08 -31.36
N GLU A 36 5.86 -2.72 -32.19
CA GLU A 36 5.82 -4.18 -32.28
C GLU A 36 7.19 -4.73 -32.70
N GLY A 37 7.65 -5.75 -32.00
CA GLY A 37 8.96 -6.36 -32.21
C GLY A 37 10.12 -5.65 -31.49
N LYS A 38 9.90 -4.51 -30.83
CA LYS A 38 10.95 -3.84 -30.05
C LYS A 38 11.44 -4.75 -28.94
N LEU A 39 12.77 -4.99 -28.92
CA LEU A 39 13.43 -5.77 -27.87
C LEU A 39 13.60 -4.94 -26.61
N PHE A 40 13.35 -5.55 -25.47
CA PHE A 40 13.60 -4.98 -24.16
C PHE A 40 13.87 -6.06 -23.12
N ASP A 41 14.45 -5.69 -22.01
CA ASP A 41 14.56 -6.51 -20.81
C ASP A 41 14.19 -5.70 -19.58
N GLY A 42 13.69 -6.38 -18.55
CA GLY A 42 13.26 -5.74 -17.32
C GLY A 42 13.05 -6.73 -16.20
N PHE A 43 12.90 -6.20 -14.99
CA PHE A 43 12.54 -6.98 -13.82
C PHE A 43 11.04 -6.91 -13.61
N PHE A 44 10.43 -8.05 -13.29
CA PHE A 44 8.99 -8.16 -13.09
C PHE A 44 8.68 -9.16 -11.97
N LEU A 45 7.65 -8.87 -11.20
CA LEU A 45 7.06 -9.79 -10.25
C LEU A 45 6.15 -10.78 -11.01
N VAL A 46 6.26 -12.07 -10.73
CA VAL A 46 5.40 -13.11 -11.32
C VAL A 46 4.11 -13.23 -10.50
N LEU A 47 2.99 -12.76 -11.03
CA LEU A 47 1.67 -12.89 -10.39
C LEU A 47 1.00 -14.24 -10.73
N VAL A 48 1.22 -14.73 -11.96
CA VAL A 48 0.64 -16.00 -12.44
C VAL A 48 1.67 -16.72 -13.29
N LYS A 49 1.82 -18.03 -13.06
CA LYS A 49 2.57 -18.96 -13.90
C LYS A 49 1.68 -20.14 -14.25
N GLN A 50 1.36 -20.28 -15.52
CA GLN A 50 0.51 -21.36 -16.02
C GLN A 50 1.13 -22.02 -17.25
N GLN A 51 1.25 -23.34 -17.22
CA GLN A 51 1.57 -24.09 -18.43
C GLN A 51 0.28 -24.33 -19.23
N ARG A 52 0.30 -23.98 -20.49
CA ARG A 52 -0.81 -24.16 -21.44
C ARG A 52 -0.32 -24.84 -22.69
N THR A 53 -1.25 -25.30 -23.53
CA THR A 53 -0.98 -25.89 -24.84
C THR A 53 -1.57 -25.04 -25.95
N THR A 54 -0.86 -24.93 -27.05
CA THR A 54 -1.36 -24.30 -28.28
C THR A 54 -2.39 -25.20 -28.96
N LYS A 55 -3.10 -24.68 -29.97
CA LYS A 55 -4.01 -25.47 -30.84
C LYS A 55 -3.30 -26.68 -31.51
N THR A 56 -1.99 -26.60 -31.65
CA THR A 56 -1.13 -27.69 -32.23
C THR A 56 -0.51 -28.57 -31.14
N ASN A 57 -1.03 -28.54 -29.92
CA ASN A 57 -0.60 -29.35 -28.77
C ASN A 57 0.85 -29.08 -28.30
N LYS A 58 1.45 -27.94 -28.63
CA LYS A 58 2.77 -27.55 -28.12
C LYS A 58 2.62 -26.83 -26.77
N PRO A 59 3.40 -27.22 -25.75
CA PRO A 59 3.37 -26.54 -24.45
C PRO A 59 3.99 -25.14 -24.54
N TYR A 60 3.42 -24.20 -23.81
CA TYR A 60 3.97 -22.86 -23.59
C TYR A 60 3.67 -22.40 -22.17
N LEU A 61 4.45 -21.43 -21.63
CA LEU A 61 4.14 -20.78 -20.36
C LEU A 61 3.40 -19.48 -20.64
N ASN A 62 2.28 -19.31 -19.96
CA ASN A 62 1.57 -18.05 -19.85
C ASN A 62 1.87 -17.45 -18.47
N LEU A 63 2.44 -16.24 -18.45
CA LEU A 63 2.81 -15.51 -17.27
C LEU A 63 1.99 -14.24 -17.19
N ILE A 64 1.58 -13.83 -15.99
CA ILE A 64 1.21 -12.46 -15.71
C ILE A 64 2.34 -11.87 -14.89
N LEU A 65 3.00 -10.90 -15.48
CA LEU A 65 4.11 -10.15 -14.91
C LEU A 65 3.59 -8.81 -14.40
N ALA A 66 4.18 -8.29 -13.32
CA ALA A 66 3.78 -7.01 -12.76
C ALA A 66 4.98 -6.15 -12.36
N ASP A 67 4.75 -4.85 -12.31
CA ASP A 67 5.55 -3.89 -11.57
C ASP A 67 4.62 -2.81 -10.99
N LYS A 68 5.18 -1.80 -10.30
CA LYS A 68 4.40 -0.74 -9.67
C LYS A 68 3.51 0.07 -10.61
N THR A 69 3.73 -0.04 -11.93
CA THR A 69 3.00 0.72 -12.96
C THR A 69 1.90 -0.06 -13.65
N GLY A 70 1.86 -1.40 -13.51
CA GLY A 70 0.82 -2.21 -14.14
C GLY A 70 1.14 -3.69 -14.24
N GLN A 71 0.39 -4.37 -15.10
CA GLN A 71 0.52 -5.80 -15.40
C GLN A 71 0.75 -6.02 -16.89
N LEU A 72 1.52 -7.05 -17.23
CA LEU A 72 1.90 -7.43 -18.57
C LEU A 72 1.73 -8.94 -18.77
N GLU A 73 1.02 -9.36 -19.81
CA GLU A 73 1.01 -10.77 -20.21
C GLU A 73 2.34 -11.12 -20.89
N GLY A 74 3.00 -12.16 -20.37
CA GLY A 74 4.24 -12.72 -20.92
C GLY A 74 4.03 -14.13 -21.43
N ARG A 75 4.54 -14.45 -22.63
CA ARG A 75 4.46 -15.79 -23.22
C ARG A 75 5.84 -16.34 -23.53
N VAL A 76 6.14 -17.52 -22.97
CA VAL A 76 7.33 -18.30 -23.26
C VAL A 76 6.90 -19.45 -24.17
N TRP A 77 7.19 -19.35 -25.46
CA TRP A 77 6.74 -20.33 -26.45
C TRP A 77 7.55 -21.64 -26.42
N GLU A 78 8.78 -21.60 -25.94
CA GLU A 78 9.67 -22.75 -25.80
C GLU A 78 10.14 -22.90 -24.34
N PRO A 79 9.31 -23.46 -23.44
CA PRO A 79 9.67 -23.60 -22.01
C PRO A 79 10.88 -24.50 -21.74
N SER A 80 11.27 -25.36 -22.73
CA SER A 80 12.43 -26.24 -22.63
C SER A 80 13.75 -25.57 -23.01
N ASP A 81 13.72 -24.32 -23.53
CA ASP A 81 14.92 -23.57 -23.86
C ASP A 81 15.79 -23.38 -22.59
N PRO A 82 17.09 -23.68 -22.62
CA PRO A 82 17.98 -23.52 -21.49
C PRO A 82 18.14 -22.07 -20.99
N ARG A 83 17.74 -21.07 -21.77
CA ARG A 83 17.71 -19.65 -21.39
C ARG A 83 16.48 -19.28 -20.53
N ILE A 84 15.55 -20.22 -20.35
CA ILE A 84 14.36 -20.07 -19.49
C ILE A 84 14.59 -20.82 -18.20
N ALA A 85 14.64 -20.10 -17.08
CA ALA A 85 14.69 -20.69 -15.76
C ALA A 85 13.47 -21.60 -15.52
N LYS A 86 13.66 -22.68 -14.79
CA LYS A 86 12.59 -23.65 -14.46
C LYS A 86 12.13 -23.55 -13.03
N ASP A 87 13.00 -23.04 -12.18
CA ASP A 87 12.94 -23.00 -10.72
C ASP A 87 12.36 -21.69 -10.18
N PHE A 88 11.51 -21.00 -10.94
CA PHE A 88 10.76 -19.84 -10.47
C PHE A 88 9.27 -20.18 -10.33
N ASP A 89 8.57 -19.45 -9.47
CA ASP A 89 7.13 -19.60 -9.29
C ASP A 89 6.44 -18.24 -9.06
N ARG A 90 5.15 -18.27 -8.76
CA ARG A 90 4.39 -17.10 -8.34
C ARG A 90 5.06 -16.48 -7.10
N GLY A 91 5.24 -15.16 -7.13
CA GLY A 91 5.91 -14.41 -6.06
C GLY A 91 7.37 -14.11 -6.32
N ASP A 92 7.99 -14.83 -7.25
CA ASP A 92 9.38 -14.56 -7.59
C ASP A 92 9.51 -13.31 -8.47
N ILE A 93 10.60 -12.58 -8.27
CA ILE A 93 11.01 -11.53 -9.17
C ILE A 93 11.93 -12.14 -10.23
N VAL A 94 11.57 -11.93 -11.48
CA VAL A 94 12.33 -12.45 -12.63
C VAL A 94 12.89 -11.30 -13.47
N LYS A 95 14.09 -11.51 -14.05
CA LYS A 95 14.56 -10.73 -15.17
C LYS A 95 14.15 -11.43 -16.46
N ALA A 96 13.28 -10.79 -17.24
CA ALA A 96 12.80 -11.28 -18.51
C ALA A 96 13.32 -10.42 -19.66
N ARG A 97 13.76 -11.05 -20.76
CA ARG A 97 14.14 -10.41 -22.00
C ARG A 97 13.31 -10.97 -23.15
N GLY A 98 12.82 -10.10 -24.02
CA GLY A 98 12.00 -10.49 -25.14
C GLY A 98 11.58 -9.30 -26.00
N SER A 99 10.51 -9.48 -26.75
CA SER A 99 9.99 -8.44 -27.65
C SER A 99 8.55 -8.06 -27.31
N ALA A 100 8.23 -6.79 -27.53
CA ALA A 100 6.85 -6.31 -27.45
C ALA A 100 6.03 -6.92 -28.60
N SER A 101 4.83 -7.36 -28.31
CA SER A 101 3.84 -7.79 -29.30
C SER A 101 2.47 -7.25 -28.91
N ARG A 102 1.55 -7.16 -29.90
CA ARG A 102 0.17 -6.71 -29.65
C ARG A 102 -0.81 -7.82 -29.98
N PHE A 103 -1.77 -8.03 -29.11
CA PHE A 103 -2.88 -8.95 -29.32
C PHE A 103 -4.17 -8.33 -28.75
N ASP A 104 -5.21 -8.18 -29.59
CA ASP A 104 -6.46 -7.49 -29.25
C ASP A 104 -6.19 -6.11 -28.59
N ASP A 105 -5.35 -5.28 -29.22
CA ASP A 105 -4.92 -3.96 -28.78
C ASP A 105 -4.18 -3.93 -27.41
N ARG A 106 -3.89 -5.08 -26.82
CA ARG A 106 -3.12 -5.21 -25.58
C ARG A 106 -1.67 -5.55 -25.87
N ILE A 107 -0.78 -4.85 -25.16
CA ILE A 107 0.65 -5.16 -25.22
C ILE A 107 0.90 -6.44 -24.46
N GLN A 108 1.70 -7.31 -25.06
CA GLN A 108 2.22 -8.55 -24.48
C GLN A 108 3.72 -8.63 -24.69
N MET A 109 4.39 -9.44 -23.90
CA MET A 109 5.81 -9.73 -24.05
C MET A 109 5.99 -11.17 -24.58
N LYS A 110 6.61 -11.31 -25.74
CA LYS A 110 7.19 -12.59 -26.14
C LYS A 110 8.53 -12.73 -25.43
N ILE A 111 8.62 -13.69 -24.52
CA ILE A 111 9.80 -13.89 -23.67
C ILE A 111 10.72 -14.93 -24.32
N ASP A 112 11.98 -14.51 -24.57
CA ASP A 112 13.02 -15.35 -25.17
C ASP A 112 14.09 -15.77 -24.12
N GLN A 113 14.21 -15.05 -23.01
CA GLN A 113 15.08 -15.37 -21.89
C GLN A 113 14.40 -14.98 -20.57
N LEU A 114 14.57 -15.81 -19.54
CA LEU A 114 14.02 -15.56 -18.22
C LEU A 114 14.89 -16.19 -17.14
N ARG A 115 15.25 -15.42 -16.12
CA ARG A 115 15.95 -15.91 -14.94
C ARG A 115 15.38 -15.28 -13.66
N LEU A 116 15.63 -15.90 -12.53
CA LEU A 116 15.38 -15.28 -11.24
C LEU A 116 16.24 -14.01 -11.07
N ALA A 117 15.68 -13.01 -10.44
CA ALA A 117 16.44 -11.84 -10.00
C ALA A 117 17.40 -12.25 -8.87
N GLN A 118 18.61 -11.65 -8.85
CA GLN A 118 19.52 -11.82 -7.71
C GLN A 118 19.06 -10.93 -6.54
N PRO A 119 19.34 -11.32 -5.30
CA PRO A 119 19.16 -10.42 -4.18
C PRO A 119 19.88 -9.08 -4.44
N ASN A 120 19.22 -7.98 -4.23
CA ASN A 120 19.71 -6.61 -4.45
C ASN A 120 19.76 -6.11 -5.93
N GLU A 121 19.29 -6.86 -6.91
CA GLU A 121 19.18 -6.36 -8.29
C GLU A 121 17.99 -5.41 -8.48
N VAL A 122 16.97 -5.46 -7.59
CA VAL A 122 15.75 -4.68 -7.72
C VAL A 122 15.16 -4.37 -6.34
N ASP A 123 14.54 -3.22 -6.20
CA ASP A 123 13.77 -2.84 -5.02
C ASP A 123 12.35 -3.41 -5.10
N LYS A 124 11.81 -3.93 -4.00
CA LYS A 124 10.40 -4.36 -3.91
C LYS A 124 9.42 -3.22 -4.22
N ALA A 125 9.79 -1.99 -3.87
CA ALA A 125 9.02 -0.78 -4.19
C ALA A 125 8.85 -0.54 -5.70
N ASP A 126 9.68 -1.15 -6.55
CA ASP A 126 9.54 -1.12 -8.00
C ASP A 126 8.59 -2.20 -8.54
N MET A 127 8.23 -3.17 -7.71
CA MET A 127 7.41 -4.32 -8.11
C MET A 127 5.93 -4.14 -7.76
N LEU A 128 5.62 -3.39 -6.72
CA LEU A 128 4.25 -3.12 -6.28
C LEU A 128 4.01 -1.60 -6.24
N PRO A 129 2.79 -1.14 -6.51
CA PRO A 129 2.42 0.24 -6.28
C PRO A 129 2.81 0.65 -4.86
N SER A 130 3.39 1.83 -4.70
CA SER A 130 3.85 2.35 -3.42
C SER A 130 3.39 3.79 -3.24
N THR A 131 3.21 4.23 -2.01
CA THR A 131 2.94 5.64 -1.72
C THR A 131 4.01 6.54 -2.33
N THR A 132 3.63 7.71 -2.82
CA THR A 132 4.55 8.73 -3.32
C THR A 132 5.15 9.57 -2.19
N TYR A 133 4.63 9.45 -0.99
CA TYR A 133 5.12 10.15 0.18
C TYR A 133 6.29 9.40 0.83
N ASP A 134 7.17 10.15 1.48
CA ASP A 134 8.24 9.57 2.30
C ASP A 134 7.66 8.91 3.56
N VAL A 135 7.74 7.58 3.62
CA VAL A 135 7.21 6.75 4.71
C VAL A 135 7.77 7.16 6.07
N ALA A 136 9.06 7.56 6.13
CA ALA A 136 9.66 8.01 7.38
C ALA A 136 9.07 9.34 7.86
N THR A 137 8.68 10.21 6.93
CA THR A 137 7.98 11.46 7.25
C THR A 137 6.55 11.21 7.72
N LEU A 138 5.79 10.35 7.02
CA LEU A 138 4.45 9.95 7.46
C LEU A 138 4.47 9.32 8.86
N TRP A 139 5.44 8.44 9.12
CA TRP A 139 5.60 7.80 10.42
C TRP A 139 5.88 8.82 11.54
N ARG A 140 6.75 9.80 11.29
CA ARG A 140 7.00 10.89 12.25
C ARG A 140 5.76 11.76 12.51
N GLN A 141 4.95 12.01 11.49
CA GLN A 141 3.68 12.72 11.63
C GLN A 141 2.70 11.93 12.50
N LEU A 142 2.56 10.62 12.26
CA LEU A 142 1.72 9.75 13.10
C LEU A 142 2.15 9.79 14.56
N LEU A 143 3.45 9.62 14.84
CA LEU A 143 3.96 9.70 16.21
C LEU A 143 3.75 11.08 16.82
N GLY A 144 3.82 12.16 16.03
CA GLY A 144 3.49 13.50 16.47
C GLY A 144 2.02 13.64 16.92
N PHE A 145 1.08 13.01 16.22
CA PHE A 145 -0.32 12.96 16.65
C PHE A 145 -0.49 12.17 17.96
N VAL A 146 0.20 11.03 18.11
CA VAL A 146 0.21 10.26 19.38
C VAL A 146 0.77 11.11 20.51
N ASP A 147 1.87 11.82 20.27
CA ASP A 147 2.48 12.69 21.30
C ASP A 147 1.60 13.87 21.70
N SER A 148 0.73 14.34 20.82
CA SER A 148 -0.19 15.44 21.06
C SER A 148 -1.39 15.08 21.95
N LEU A 149 -1.61 13.80 22.28
CA LEU A 149 -2.71 13.38 23.12
C LEU A 149 -2.51 13.85 24.56
N ALA A 150 -3.55 14.42 25.15
CA ALA A 150 -3.60 14.84 26.54
C ALA A 150 -3.98 13.69 27.48
N ASN A 151 -4.82 12.74 27.01
CA ASN A 151 -5.23 11.58 27.76
C ASN A 151 -4.08 10.56 27.87
N ALA A 152 -3.56 10.39 29.08
CA ALA A 152 -2.38 9.56 29.35
C ALA A 152 -2.61 8.07 29.03
N ASP A 153 -3.81 7.54 29.27
CA ASP A 153 -4.13 6.13 29.03
C ASP A 153 -4.19 5.83 27.52
N LEU A 154 -4.84 6.70 26.74
CA LEU A 154 -4.90 6.58 25.28
C LEU A 154 -3.52 6.76 24.65
N LYS A 155 -2.73 7.72 25.12
CA LYS A 155 -1.35 7.91 24.67
C LYS A 155 -0.49 6.68 24.99
N LEU A 156 -0.61 6.11 26.20
CA LEU A 156 0.13 4.91 26.59
C LEU A 156 -0.26 3.71 25.73
N LEU A 157 -1.55 3.53 25.44
CA LEU A 157 -2.05 2.47 24.56
C LEU A 157 -1.39 2.55 23.18
N LEU A 158 -1.49 3.68 22.51
CA LEU A 158 -0.93 3.87 21.17
C LEU A 158 0.59 3.75 21.16
N ALA A 159 1.27 4.36 22.14
CA ALA A 159 2.72 4.25 22.26
C ALA A 159 3.17 2.79 22.46
N THR A 160 2.45 2.01 23.27
CA THR A 160 2.75 0.59 23.50
C THR A 160 2.56 -0.24 22.22
N MET A 161 1.45 -0.03 21.52
CA MET A 161 1.19 -0.76 20.27
C MET A 161 2.22 -0.43 19.18
N LEU A 162 2.51 0.85 18.99
CA LEU A 162 3.43 1.30 17.93
C LEU A 162 4.92 1.10 18.30
N ALA A 163 5.23 0.76 19.56
CA ALA A 163 6.58 0.35 19.97
C ALA A 163 6.91 -1.11 19.64
N ASP A 164 5.92 -1.95 19.31
CA ASP A 164 6.17 -3.31 18.82
C ASP A 164 6.81 -3.22 17.42
N PRO A 165 8.07 -3.69 17.26
CA PRO A 165 8.78 -3.53 15.99
C PRO A 165 8.10 -4.20 14.80
N ALA A 166 7.52 -5.38 15.00
CA ALA A 166 6.84 -6.13 13.93
C ALA A 166 5.55 -5.43 13.50
N LEU A 167 4.76 -4.94 14.47
CA LEU A 167 3.55 -4.18 14.18
C LEU A 167 3.88 -2.84 13.51
N ALA A 168 4.89 -2.12 14.00
CA ALA A 168 5.32 -0.85 13.43
C ALA A 168 5.86 -0.98 12.00
N GLU A 169 6.59 -2.06 11.69
CA GLU A 169 7.05 -2.35 10.34
C GLU A 169 5.87 -2.67 9.42
N ALA A 170 5.00 -3.60 9.83
CA ALA A 170 3.82 -3.96 9.06
C ALA A 170 2.88 -2.75 8.83
N TYR A 171 2.70 -1.88 9.83
CA TYR A 171 1.87 -0.69 9.72
C TYR A 171 2.40 0.33 8.70
N ARG A 172 3.74 0.43 8.57
CA ARG A 172 4.39 1.32 7.60
C ARG A 172 4.35 0.79 6.17
N GLU A 173 4.27 -0.54 6.00
CA GLU A 173 4.32 -1.19 4.70
C GLU A 173 2.94 -1.57 4.16
N ALA A 174 1.96 -1.86 5.03
CA ALA A 174 0.67 -2.38 4.64
C ALA A 174 -0.08 -1.46 3.66
N PRO A 175 -0.77 -2.03 2.66
CA PRO A 175 -1.77 -1.32 1.88
C PRO A 175 -3.03 -1.09 2.74
N ALA A 176 -3.82 -0.05 2.43
CA ALA A 176 -5.10 0.15 3.09
C ALA A 176 -6.23 -0.70 2.49
N ALA A 177 -6.05 -1.21 1.27
CA ALA A 177 -7.03 -2.05 0.59
C ALA A 177 -6.36 -2.98 -0.42
N LYS A 178 -7.06 -4.05 -0.83
CA LYS A 178 -6.62 -4.92 -1.93
C LYS A 178 -6.74 -4.22 -3.30
N GLN A 179 -7.78 -3.41 -3.47
CA GLN A 179 -8.10 -2.66 -4.67
C GLN A 179 -8.83 -1.38 -4.24
N LEU A 180 -8.95 -0.38 -5.00
CA LEU A 180 -9.63 0.88 -4.75
C LEU A 180 -8.69 1.94 -4.14
N HIS A 181 -9.02 2.49 -2.93
CA HIS A 181 -8.28 3.58 -2.29
C HIS A 181 -7.04 3.05 -1.54
N HIS A 182 -5.94 3.78 -1.62
CA HIS A 182 -4.68 3.46 -0.94
C HIS A 182 -4.20 2.00 -1.12
N ALA A 183 -4.50 1.38 -2.28
CA ALA A 183 -4.09 0.01 -2.62
C ALA A 183 -2.63 0.00 -3.11
N TRP A 184 -1.71 0.43 -2.24
CA TRP A 184 -0.27 0.48 -2.48
C TRP A 184 0.51 0.31 -1.17
N LEU A 185 1.78 -0.03 -1.27
CA LEU A 185 2.67 -0.13 -0.10
C LEU A 185 2.74 1.21 0.64
N GLY A 186 2.60 1.17 1.97
CA GLY A 186 2.50 2.36 2.81
C GLY A 186 1.14 3.07 2.76
N GLY A 187 0.16 2.49 2.04
CA GLY A 187 -1.18 3.06 1.89
C GLY A 187 -1.95 3.17 3.18
N LEU A 188 -1.81 2.19 4.10
CA LEU A 188 -2.44 2.25 5.42
C LEU A 188 -1.93 3.45 6.23
N LEU A 189 -0.62 3.64 6.28
CA LEU A 189 -0.03 4.77 7.01
C LEU A 189 -0.43 6.12 6.39
N GLU A 190 -0.42 6.21 5.06
CA GLU A 190 -0.83 7.41 4.33
C GLU A 190 -2.29 7.77 4.65
N HIS A 191 -3.20 6.80 4.56
CA HIS A 191 -4.61 6.94 4.90
C HIS A 191 -4.81 7.43 6.35
N VAL A 192 -4.19 6.76 7.32
CA VAL A 192 -4.32 7.12 8.73
C VAL A 192 -3.77 8.53 9.02
N VAL A 193 -2.64 8.93 8.44
CA VAL A 193 -2.09 10.29 8.61
C VAL A 193 -3.02 11.34 8.00
N SER A 194 -3.63 11.04 6.83
CA SER A 194 -4.66 11.88 6.23
C SER A 194 -5.84 12.07 7.18
N LEU A 195 -6.39 10.97 7.70
CA LEU A 195 -7.50 11.00 8.67
C LEU A 195 -7.14 11.71 9.98
N CYS A 196 -5.93 11.50 10.52
CA CYS A 196 -5.47 12.23 11.69
C CYS A 196 -5.48 13.75 11.45
N THR A 197 -5.03 14.17 10.27
CA THR A 197 -5.03 15.58 9.87
C THR A 197 -6.44 16.15 9.77
N LEU A 198 -7.39 15.40 9.25
CA LEU A 198 -8.80 15.78 9.18
C LEU A 198 -9.44 15.82 10.58
N ALA A 199 -9.23 14.79 11.38
CA ALA A 199 -9.74 14.69 12.75
C ALA A 199 -9.27 15.85 13.63
N ASP A 200 -7.98 16.24 13.51
CA ASP A 200 -7.38 17.36 14.24
C ASP A 200 -8.01 18.73 13.88
N ARG A 201 -8.55 18.86 12.68
CA ARG A 201 -9.29 20.05 12.22
C ARG A 201 -10.77 20.02 12.59
N VAL A 202 -11.38 18.82 12.58
CA VAL A 202 -12.80 18.65 12.82
C VAL A 202 -13.16 18.65 14.30
N ALA A 203 -12.34 18.02 15.17
CA ALA A 203 -12.62 17.93 16.59
C ALA A 203 -12.81 19.31 17.28
N PRO A 204 -11.98 20.33 17.03
CA PRO A 204 -12.19 21.67 17.64
C PRO A 204 -13.47 22.38 17.17
N HIS A 205 -13.96 22.04 15.98
CA HIS A 205 -15.20 22.60 15.43
C HIS A 205 -16.45 22.09 16.15
N TYR A 206 -16.42 20.86 16.64
CA TYR A 206 -17.53 20.21 17.34
C TYR A 206 -17.19 19.96 18.81
N PRO A 207 -17.54 20.86 19.75
CA PRO A 207 -17.17 20.75 21.17
C PRO A 207 -17.69 19.47 21.89
N LEU A 208 -18.60 18.75 21.27
CA LEU A 208 -19.11 17.45 21.79
C LEU A 208 -18.13 16.29 21.54
N LEU A 209 -17.11 16.47 20.68
CA LEU A 209 -16.14 15.43 20.38
C LEU A 209 -14.97 15.45 21.36
N ASP A 210 -14.63 14.29 21.93
CA ASP A 210 -13.35 14.06 22.55
C ASP A 210 -12.29 13.83 21.46
N ARG A 211 -11.39 14.84 21.29
CA ARG A 211 -10.33 14.78 20.28
C ARG A 211 -9.42 13.58 20.46
N ASP A 212 -9.06 13.26 21.70
CA ASP A 212 -8.09 12.18 21.96
C ASP A 212 -8.70 10.81 21.68
N LEU A 213 -9.98 10.62 21.99
CA LEU A 213 -10.71 9.40 21.65
C LEU A 213 -10.89 9.28 20.14
N LEU A 214 -11.28 10.37 19.45
CA LEU A 214 -11.40 10.37 17.98
C LEU A 214 -10.06 10.05 17.31
N MET A 215 -8.97 10.70 17.73
CA MET A 215 -7.63 10.46 17.20
C MET A 215 -7.19 9.00 17.44
N THR A 216 -7.46 8.46 18.62
CA THR A 216 -7.17 7.06 18.94
C THR A 216 -7.96 6.11 18.05
N GLY A 217 -9.25 6.39 17.84
CA GLY A 217 -10.09 5.63 16.91
C GLY A 217 -9.53 5.66 15.48
N VAL A 218 -9.13 6.84 14.99
CA VAL A 218 -8.50 7.02 13.67
C VAL A 218 -7.23 6.17 13.54
N ILE A 219 -6.35 6.16 14.52
CA ILE A 219 -5.09 5.41 14.45
C ILE A 219 -5.32 3.88 14.50
N LEU A 220 -6.37 3.43 15.18
CA LEU A 220 -6.61 2.01 15.44
C LEU A 220 -7.66 1.36 14.55
N HIS A 221 -8.56 2.12 13.86
CA HIS A 221 -9.72 1.53 13.19
C HIS A 221 -9.32 0.43 12.20
N ASP A 222 -8.27 0.65 11.45
CA ASP A 222 -7.78 -0.22 10.38
C ASP A 222 -6.51 -1.01 10.73
N ILE A 223 -6.07 -0.99 11.99
CA ILE A 223 -4.81 -1.65 12.40
C ILE A 223 -4.82 -3.16 12.13
N GLY A 224 -5.96 -3.79 12.05
CA GLY A 224 -6.10 -5.20 11.71
C GLY A 224 -5.68 -5.55 10.29
N LYS A 225 -5.62 -4.56 9.37
CA LYS A 225 -5.19 -4.75 7.98
C LYS A 225 -3.75 -5.25 7.87
N VAL A 226 -2.89 -4.99 8.87
CA VAL A 226 -1.53 -5.52 8.93
C VAL A 226 -1.46 -7.06 9.00
N ARG A 227 -2.57 -7.73 9.33
CA ARG A 227 -2.71 -9.19 9.34
C ARG A 227 -3.79 -9.69 8.38
N GLU A 228 -4.75 -8.85 8.04
CA GLU A 228 -5.78 -9.17 7.07
C GLU A 228 -5.19 -9.32 5.66
N LEU A 229 -4.23 -8.47 5.31
CA LEU A 229 -3.65 -8.40 3.98
C LEU A 229 -2.22 -8.96 3.97
N SER A 230 -1.84 -9.53 2.84
CA SER A 230 -0.47 -9.87 2.47
C SER A 230 -0.07 -9.01 1.27
N TRP A 231 1.19 -8.60 1.23
CA TRP A 231 1.77 -7.79 0.14
C TRP A 231 3.11 -8.34 -0.36
N GLU A 232 3.35 -9.62 -0.16
CA GLU A 232 4.55 -10.27 -0.67
C GLU A 232 4.51 -10.47 -2.19
N VAL A 233 3.34 -10.84 -2.71
CA VAL A 233 3.10 -11.21 -4.12
C VAL A 233 1.93 -10.43 -4.74
N GLY A 234 1.73 -9.20 -4.30
CA GLY A 234 0.54 -8.42 -4.62
C GLY A 234 -0.35 -8.31 -3.39
N PHE A 235 -1.40 -7.50 -3.48
CA PHE A 235 -2.28 -7.26 -2.34
C PHE A 235 -3.37 -8.34 -2.29
N GLU A 236 -3.27 -9.24 -1.33
CA GLU A 236 -4.19 -10.37 -1.17
C GLU A 236 -4.64 -10.53 0.27
N TYR A 237 -5.78 -11.15 0.46
CA TYR A 237 -6.22 -11.53 1.79
C TYR A 237 -5.43 -12.74 2.30
N THR A 238 -4.98 -12.67 3.55
CA THR A 238 -4.48 -13.85 4.26
C THR A 238 -5.65 -14.78 4.61
N ILE A 239 -5.37 -16.04 4.99
CA ILE A 239 -6.41 -16.95 5.48
C ILE A 239 -7.08 -16.35 6.73
N GLU A 240 -6.31 -15.77 7.64
CA GLU A 240 -6.84 -15.10 8.84
C GLU A 240 -7.75 -13.93 8.45
N GLY A 241 -7.30 -13.12 7.48
CA GLY A 241 -8.08 -11.99 6.97
C GLY A 241 -9.42 -12.41 6.34
N MET A 242 -9.41 -13.48 5.54
CA MET A 242 -10.64 -14.02 4.93
C MET A 242 -11.65 -14.54 5.98
N LEU A 243 -11.16 -15.11 7.08
CA LEU A 243 -12.02 -15.74 8.09
C LEU A 243 -12.50 -14.78 9.17
N LEU A 244 -11.69 -13.80 9.56
CA LEU A 244 -11.95 -12.91 10.68
C LEU A 244 -12.22 -11.45 10.26
N GLY A 245 -11.54 -10.97 9.22
CA GLY A 245 -11.57 -9.57 8.81
C GLY A 245 -10.80 -8.63 9.74
N HIS A 246 -10.35 -7.48 9.20
CA HIS A 246 -9.50 -6.53 9.94
C HIS A 246 -10.17 -5.93 11.17
N ILE A 247 -11.50 -5.74 11.17
CA ILE A 247 -12.23 -5.20 12.31
C ILE A 247 -12.03 -6.09 13.56
N GLN A 248 -12.26 -7.40 13.40
CA GLN A 248 -12.10 -8.34 14.49
C GLN A 248 -10.63 -8.49 14.90
N ILE A 249 -9.73 -8.58 13.94
CA ILE A 249 -8.28 -8.67 14.18
C ILE A 249 -7.80 -7.42 14.93
N GLY A 250 -8.20 -6.21 14.49
CA GLY A 250 -7.83 -4.93 15.09
C GLY A 250 -8.37 -4.79 16.51
N ALA A 251 -9.64 -5.16 16.73
CA ALA A 251 -10.24 -5.15 18.07
C ALA A 251 -9.49 -6.09 19.03
N ALA A 252 -9.14 -7.30 18.58
CA ALA A 252 -8.38 -8.27 19.39
C ALA A 252 -6.96 -7.79 19.69
N LEU A 253 -6.27 -7.11 18.75
CA LEU A 253 -4.96 -6.51 18.98
C LEU A 253 -5.03 -5.39 20.03
N ALA A 254 -6.00 -4.48 19.89
CA ALA A 254 -6.21 -3.38 20.84
C ALA A 254 -6.58 -3.91 22.22
N GLU A 255 -7.52 -4.86 22.31
CA GLU A 255 -7.94 -5.45 23.58
C GLU A 255 -6.79 -6.13 24.32
N ARG A 256 -6.00 -6.95 23.63
CA ARG A 256 -4.81 -7.60 24.22
C ARG A 256 -3.82 -6.60 24.78
N THR A 257 -3.56 -5.51 24.06
CA THR A 257 -2.66 -4.46 24.53
C THR A 257 -3.24 -3.76 25.75
N ILE A 258 -4.51 -3.35 25.71
CA ILE A 258 -5.20 -2.72 26.84
C ILE A 258 -5.14 -3.61 28.09
N ASP A 259 -5.38 -4.91 27.96
CA ASP A 259 -5.35 -5.85 29.07
C ASP A 259 -3.94 -6.07 29.66
N SER A 260 -2.90 -5.72 28.92
CA SER A 260 -1.51 -5.72 29.42
C SER A 260 -1.15 -4.44 30.16
N LEU A 261 -1.91 -3.35 29.99
CA LEU A 261 -1.64 -2.07 30.62
C LEU A 261 -2.19 -2.03 32.06
N PRO A 262 -1.40 -1.57 33.04
CA PRO A 262 -1.88 -1.49 34.40
C PRO A 262 -2.96 -0.42 34.54
N ASN A 263 -4.08 -0.77 35.19
CA ASN A 263 -5.16 0.14 35.56
C ASN A 263 -5.83 0.90 34.39
N PHE A 264 -5.78 0.40 33.16
CA PHE A 264 -6.49 1.03 32.04
C PHE A 264 -8.00 1.09 32.36
N PRO A 265 -8.66 2.27 32.22
CA PRO A 265 -10.04 2.43 32.64
C PRO A 265 -11.00 1.54 31.80
N PRO A 266 -11.85 0.69 32.46
CA PRO A 266 -12.74 -0.24 31.72
C PRO A 266 -13.75 0.47 30.79
N LYS A 267 -14.23 1.66 31.19
CA LYS A 267 -15.13 2.45 30.35
C LYS A 267 -14.40 2.94 29.09
N LEU A 268 -13.14 3.39 29.22
CA LEU A 268 -12.34 3.84 28.09
C LEU A 268 -12.02 2.67 27.14
N LYS A 269 -11.68 1.47 27.69
CA LYS A 269 -11.54 0.23 26.90
C LYS A 269 -12.78 0.00 26.02
N THR A 270 -13.98 0.08 26.60
CA THR A 270 -15.22 -0.11 25.86
C THR A 270 -15.38 0.90 24.73
N LEU A 271 -15.02 2.18 24.95
CA LEU A 271 -15.12 3.23 23.93
C LEU A 271 -14.11 2.98 22.79
N VAL A 272 -12.85 2.66 23.11
CA VAL A 272 -11.81 2.35 22.09
C VAL A 272 -12.23 1.16 21.23
N LEU A 273 -12.69 0.08 21.83
CA LEU A 273 -13.17 -1.10 21.09
C LEU A 273 -14.40 -0.76 20.23
N HIS A 274 -15.32 0.08 20.74
CA HIS A 274 -16.47 0.52 19.97
C HIS A 274 -16.05 1.35 18.73
N MET A 275 -15.03 2.20 18.83
CA MET A 275 -14.50 2.93 17.66
C MET A 275 -14.09 1.96 16.56
N ILE A 276 -13.33 0.91 16.89
CA ILE A 276 -12.86 -0.11 15.92
C ILE A 276 -14.04 -0.90 15.36
N LEU A 277 -14.96 -1.40 16.23
CA LEU A 277 -16.05 -2.26 15.82
C LEU A 277 -17.14 -1.57 15.00
N SER A 278 -17.19 -0.25 14.96
CA SER A 278 -18.27 0.51 14.32
C SER A 278 -17.82 1.43 13.17
N HIS A 279 -16.51 1.47 12.86
CA HIS A 279 -15.97 2.51 11.96
C HIS A 279 -16.51 2.45 10.52
N HIS A 280 -16.90 1.28 10.00
CA HIS A 280 -17.55 1.22 8.67
C HIS A 280 -18.94 1.87 8.64
N GLY A 281 -19.51 2.27 9.78
CA GLY A 281 -20.71 3.08 9.88
C GLY A 281 -22.02 2.34 9.61
N LYS A 282 -22.01 1.24 8.86
CA LYS A 282 -23.20 0.48 8.45
C LYS A 282 -22.97 -1.01 8.59
N LEU A 283 -24.04 -1.75 8.99
CA LEU A 283 -23.99 -3.22 9.09
C LEU A 283 -23.75 -3.88 7.72
N GLU A 284 -24.32 -3.33 6.67
CA GLU A 284 -24.16 -3.82 5.28
C GLU A 284 -22.71 -3.68 4.76
N PHE A 285 -21.90 -2.85 5.40
CA PHE A 285 -20.47 -2.70 5.10
C PHE A 285 -19.58 -3.58 5.97
N GLY A 286 -20.18 -4.50 6.73
CA GLY A 286 -19.48 -5.47 7.59
C GLY A 286 -19.16 -4.94 8.99
N SER A 287 -19.64 -3.76 9.37
CA SER A 287 -19.50 -3.25 10.75
C SER A 287 -20.32 -4.11 11.72
N PRO A 288 -19.72 -4.73 12.76
CA PRO A 288 -20.48 -5.52 13.74
C PRO A 288 -21.45 -4.67 14.56
N LYS A 289 -21.22 -3.38 14.66
CA LYS A 289 -22.04 -2.40 15.39
C LYS A 289 -22.18 -1.12 14.58
N LEU A 290 -23.28 -0.41 14.79
CA LEU A 290 -23.44 0.97 14.33
C LEU A 290 -22.67 1.92 15.24
N PRO A 291 -22.16 3.08 14.73
CA PRO A 291 -21.60 4.12 15.57
C PRO A 291 -22.64 4.66 16.56
N MET A 292 -22.37 4.56 17.85
CA MET A 292 -23.30 4.95 18.93
C MET A 292 -22.74 6.05 19.84
N ILE A 293 -21.56 6.59 19.48
CA ILE A 293 -20.97 7.75 20.14
C ILE A 293 -20.55 8.79 19.09
N PRO A 294 -20.47 10.06 19.42
CA PRO A 294 -20.16 11.12 18.45
C PRO A 294 -18.84 10.90 17.71
N GLU A 295 -17.80 10.46 18.40
CA GLU A 295 -16.46 10.22 17.84
C GLU A 295 -16.49 9.07 16.83
N ALA A 296 -17.22 7.98 17.10
CA ALA A 296 -17.36 6.86 16.16
C ALA A 296 -18.12 7.28 14.90
N LEU A 297 -19.16 8.10 15.06
CA LEU A 297 -19.89 8.64 13.92
C LEU A 297 -19.00 9.58 13.09
N ALA A 298 -18.23 10.46 13.74
CA ALA A 298 -17.29 11.34 13.07
C ALA A 298 -16.22 10.53 12.32
N LEU A 299 -15.64 9.50 12.96
CA LEU A 299 -14.67 8.61 12.32
C LEU A 299 -15.24 7.99 11.04
N SER A 300 -16.44 7.41 11.09
CA SER A 300 -17.04 6.73 9.93
C SER A 300 -17.27 7.67 8.74
N PHE A 301 -17.59 8.95 8.98
CA PHE A 301 -17.73 9.93 7.90
C PHE A 301 -16.40 10.42 7.36
N LEU A 302 -15.38 10.57 8.21
CA LEU A 302 -14.04 10.98 7.78
C LEU A 302 -13.39 9.87 6.94
N ASP A 303 -13.54 8.62 7.36
CA ASP A 303 -13.03 7.44 6.64
C ASP A 303 -13.68 7.31 5.25
N ASP A 304 -15.01 7.36 5.18
CA ASP A 304 -15.76 7.34 3.92
C ASP A 304 -15.39 8.52 3.00
N LEU A 305 -15.18 9.71 3.58
CA LEU A 305 -14.73 10.89 2.81
C LEU A 305 -13.37 10.68 2.21
N ASP A 306 -12.36 10.27 3.00
CA ASP A 306 -10.99 10.08 2.53
C ASP A 306 -10.95 8.99 1.44
N ALA A 307 -11.60 7.85 1.68
CA ALA A 307 -11.71 6.76 0.71
C ALA A 307 -12.29 7.21 -0.63
N LYS A 308 -13.37 8.01 -0.61
CA LYS A 308 -14.00 8.54 -1.81
C LYS A 308 -13.14 9.56 -2.53
N MET A 309 -12.49 10.46 -1.81
CA MET A 309 -11.59 11.46 -2.41
C MET A 309 -10.40 10.80 -3.08
N GLN A 310 -9.82 9.75 -2.47
CA GLN A 310 -8.75 8.98 -3.09
C GLN A 310 -9.23 8.21 -4.33
N ALA A 311 -10.41 7.61 -4.30
CA ALA A 311 -10.98 6.95 -5.47
C ALA A 311 -11.18 7.93 -6.64
N ILE A 312 -11.59 9.17 -6.36
CA ILE A 312 -11.71 10.25 -7.35
C ILE A 312 -10.34 10.60 -7.94
N GLN A 313 -9.33 10.77 -7.08
CA GLN A 313 -7.98 11.12 -7.52
C GLN A 313 -7.40 10.04 -8.46
N VAL A 314 -7.53 8.77 -8.08
CA VAL A 314 -7.07 7.63 -8.92
C VAL A 314 -7.73 7.66 -10.32
N GLU A 315 -9.03 7.94 -10.41
CA GLU A 315 -9.73 8.02 -11.70
C GLU A 315 -9.31 9.27 -12.50
N PHE A 316 -9.06 10.40 -11.85
CA PHE A 316 -8.53 11.59 -12.53
C PHE A 316 -7.12 11.35 -13.08
N ASP A 317 -6.24 10.73 -12.30
CA ASP A 317 -4.89 10.38 -12.73
C ASP A 317 -4.92 9.38 -13.90
N LYS A 318 -5.87 8.44 -13.89
CA LYS A 318 -6.09 7.52 -14.99
C LYS A 318 -6.51 8.26 -16.26
N CYS A 319 -7.48 9.18 -16.17
CA CYS A 319 -7.90 10.01 -17.31
C CYS A 319 -6.74 10.82 -17.89
N ILE A 320 -5.85 11.34 -17.04
CA ILE A 320 -4.65 12.08 -17.46
C ILE A 320 -3.69 11.15 -18.21
N ARG A 321 -3.40 9.97 -17.67
CA ARG A 321 -2.52 8.97 -18.32
C ARG A 321 -3.06 8.46 -19.65
N GLU A 322 -4.39 8.32 -19.76
CA GLU A 322 -5.08 7.93 -20.99
C GLU A 322 -5.19 9.07 -22.01
N GLY A 323 -4.70 10.27 -21.71
CA GLY A 323 -4.74 11.42 -22.59
C GLY A 323 -6.15 11.97 -22.86
N LYS A 324 -7.12 11.70 -21.96
CA LYS A 324 -8.50 12.19 -22.13
C LYS A 324 -8.56 13.72 -22.11
N PRO A 325 -9.43 14.33 -22.94
CA PRO A 325 -9.65 15.76 -22.92
C PRO A 325 -10.05 16.30 -21.53
N ALA A 326 -9.77 17.57 -21.27
CA ALA A 326 -10.06 18.21 -19.97
C ALA A 326 -11.57 18.37 -19.70
N ASP A 327 -12.38 18.40 -20.76
CA ASP A 327 -13.83 18.51 -20.74
C ASP A 327 -14.56 17.16 -20.78
N GLU A 328 -13.81 16.05 -20.76
CA GLU A 328 -14.38 14.70 -20.70
C GLU A 328 -14.59 14.24 -19.26
N MET A 329 -15.77 13.62 -19.03
CA MET A 329 -16.09 12.99 -17.74
C MET A 329 -15.26 11.71 -17.54
N THR A 330 -15.02 11.34 -16.30
CA THR A 330 -14.44 10.02 -15.98
C THR A 330 -15.34 8.88 -16.47
N GLY A 331 -14.81 7.65 -16.45
CA GLY A 331 -15.64 6.46 -16.41
C GLY A 331 -16.57 6.46 -15.20
N LYS A 332 -17.45 5.47 -15.11
CA LYS A 332 -18.28 5.24 -13.92
C LYS A 332 -17.42 4.79 -12.75
N VAL A 333 -17.45 5.55 -11.65
CA VAL A 333 -16.69 5.25 -10.43
C VAL A 333 -17.53 4.41 -9.49
N TRP A 334 -17.14 3.15 -9.30
CA TRP A 334 -17.92 2.20 -8.51
C TRP A 334 -18.10 2.67 -7.06
N ALA A 335 -17.04 3.17 -6.43
CA ALA A 335 -17.06 3.69 -5.05
C ALA A 335 -17.98 4.90 -4.85
N LEU A 336 -18.49 5.49 -5.94
CA LEU A 336 -19.38 6.67 -5.95
C LEU A 336 -20.72 6.34 -6.62
N ASP A 337 -21.30 5.19 -6.38
CA ASP A 337 -22.58 4.76 -6.94
C ASP A 337 -22.64 4.88 -8.47
N GLN A 338 -21.57 4.50 -9.16
CA GLN A 338 -21.44 4.56 -10.62
C GLN A 338 -21.50 5.98 -11.21
N ARG A 339 -21.21 7.01 -10.41
CA ARG A 339 -21.17 8.40 -10.90
C ARG A 339 -19.96 8.63 -11.81
N GLN A 340 -20.15 9.50 -12.78
CA GLN A 340 -19.07 10.06 -13.58
C GLN A 340 -18.73 11.45 -13.04
N LEU A 341 -17.46 11.83 -13.08
CA LEU A 341 -16.97 13.07 -12.49
C LEU A 341 -16.24 13.91 -13.53
N LEU A 342 -16.33 15.22 -13.38
CA LEU A 342 -15.55 16.18 -14.12
C LEU A 342 -14.40 16.68 -13.25
N ASN A 343 -13.18 16.67 -13.79
CA ASN A 343 -12.05 17.30 -13.13
C ASN A 343 -12.14 18.83 -13.33
N THR A 344 -12.70 19.50 -12.35
CA THR A 344 -12.98 20.95 -12.43
C THR A 344 -11.72 21.79 -12.58
N LYS A 345 -10.61 21.42 -11.97
CA LYS A 345 -9.32 22.12 -12.12
C LYS A 345 -8.85 22.08 -13.58
N ARG A 346 -8.78 20.89 -14.17
CA ARG A 346 -8.40 20.73 -15.58
C ARG A 346 -9.39 21.46 -16.51
N TRP A 347 -10.68 21.36 -16.23
CA TRP A 347 -11.71 22.01 -17.03
C TRP A 347 -11.58 23.55 -17.01
N LEU A 348 -11.16 24.12 -15.88
CA LEU A 348 -10.88 25.55 -15.73
C LEU A 348 -9.49 25.96 -16.25
N GLY A 349 -8.68 25.00 -16.73
CA GLY A 349 -7.33 25.26 -17.23
C GLY A 349 -6.29 25.43 -16.08
N GLU A 350 -6.60 24.97 -14.88
CA GLU A 350 -5.67 24.93 -13.76
C GLU A 350 -4.79 23.66 -13.84
N PRO A 351 -3.51 23.75 -13.46
CA PRO A 351 -2.61 22.60 -13.48
C PRO A 351 -2.95 21.52 -12.44
#